data_8f24e640a2603dca643c60d376981339
#
_entry.id   8f24e640a2603dca643c60d376981339
#
_cell.length_a   1.000
_cell.length_b   1.000
_cell.length_c   1.000
_cell.angle_alpha   90.00
_cell.angle_beta   90.00
_cell.angle_gamma   90.00
#
_symmetry.space_group_name_H-M   'P 1'
#
loop_
_entity.id
_entity.type
_entity.pdbx_description
1 polymer ?
#
loop_
_entity_poly.entity_id
_entity_poly.type
_entity_poly.pdbx_seq_one_letter_code
_entity_poly.pdbx_strand_id
1 'polypeptide(L)'
;LRELIGKNLVYAYPFEADTRLKLKTSVTAAAAKDEDEPMNYLSLDEEITTERGIAMHKFMENLDFSAEDAASELSRQRAEGLIGEDQAALLSLPALQKLLESGVLGFLNGYTLFREQWFTVNVPAPLCGLEGGEIMLQGIIDLLAVKGDEAVLVDYKYSGKDAPSLVKTYERQLSLYKYAVEKSLPLKVQKTYILSLSLIHISEPTRHSLIS
;
A
#
# COMPACT_ATOMS: atom_id res chain seq x y z
N LEU A 1 24.38 32.31 41.49
CA LEU A 1 23.07 31.64 41.34
C LEU A 1 22.36 32.08 40.04
N ARG A 2 22.26 33.39 39.75
CA ARG A 2 21.66 33.90 38.48
C ARG A 2 22.39 33.38 37.23
N GLU A 3 23.73 33.31 37.25
CA GLU A 3 24.51 32.77 36.12
C GLU A 3 24.33 31.26 35.92
N LEU A 4 24.23 30.51 37.02
CA LEU A 4 23.97 29.07 36.99
C LEU A 4 22.54 28.76 36.47
N ILE A 5 21.58 29.56 36.88
CA ILE A 5 20.19 29.46 36.39
C ILE A 5 20.13 29.80 34.90
N GLY A 6 20.83 30.85 34.46
CA GLY A 6 20.87 31.22 33.04
C GLY A 6 21.49 30.16 32.14
N LYS A 7 22.59 29.52 32.58
CA LYS A 7 23.22 28.42 31.85
C LYS A 7 22.35 27.17 31.77
N ASN A 8 21.60 26.83 32.81
CA ASN A 8 20.75 25.66 32.83
C ASN A 8 19.41 25.87 32.10
N LEU A 9 18.96 27.14 31.93
CA LEU A 9 17.77 27.47 31.17
C LEU A 9 18.00 27.57 29.65
N VAL A 10 19.28 27.57 29.21
CA VAL A 10 19.67 27.61 27.78
C VAL A 10 20.22 26.24 27.33
N TYR A 11 19.90 25.17 28.06
CA TYR A 11 20.27 23.82 27.62
C TYR A 11 19.54 23.46 26.33
N ALA A 12 20.26 23.47 25.21
CA ALA A 12 19.76 22.93 23.97
C ALA A 12 19.84 21.39 24.04
N TYR A 13 18.71 20.73 23.98
CA TYR A 13 18.65 19.27 23.94
C TYR A 13 19.33 18.78 22.67
N PRO A 14 20.38 17.94 22.74
CA PRO A 14 21.16 17.55 21.55
C PRO A 14 20.37 16.72 20.54
N PHE A 15 19.23 16.21 20.93
CA PHE A 15 18.31 15.44 20.07
C PHE A 15 16.98 16.18 19.86
N GLU A 16 17.02 17.49 19.65
CA GLU A 16 15.82 18.31 19.45
C GLU A 16 14.96 17.80 18.28
N ALA A 17 15.59 17.29 17.20
CA ALA A 17 14.89 16.67 16.10
C ALA A 17 14.00 15.50 16.55
N ASP A 18 14.48 14.67 17.49
CA ASP A 18 13.72 13.51 17.99
C ASP A 18 12.48 13.94 18.81
N THR A 19 12.50 15.12 19.43
CA THR A 19 11.33 15.62 20.18
C THR A 19 10.19 16.10 19.28
N ARG A 20 10.48 16.36 18.00
CA ARG A 20 9.53 16.79 16.98
C ARG A 20 9.04 15.63 16.12
N LEU A 21 9.65 14.45 16.24
CA LEU A 21 9.25 13.27 15.48
C LEU A 21 7.83 12.84 15.83
N LYS A 22 7.05 12.57 14.81
CA LYS A 22 5.84 11.78 14.96
C LYS A 22 6.26 10.38 15.38
N LEU A 23 5.78 9.89 16.53
CA LEU A 23 6.09 8.55 17.02
C LEU A 23 5.69 7.45 16.04
N LYS A 24 4.74 7.74 15.13
CA LYS A 24 4.13 6.78 14.21
C LYS A 24 3.70 7.47 12.92
N THR A 25 3.93 6.79 11.79
CA THR A 25 3.42 7.21 10.48
C THR A 25 2.87 6.01 9.70
N SER A 26 1.96 6.27 8.75
CA SER A 26 1.53 5.25 7.80
C SER A 26 2.41 5.28 6.55
N VAL A 27 2.45 4.15 5.82
CA VAL A 27 3.17 4.07 4.54
C VAL A 27 2.61 5.09 3.55
N THR A 28 1.29 5.24 3.47
CA THR A 28 0.64 6.22 2.60
C THR A 28 1.06 7.64 2.93
N ALA A 29 1.08 8.02 4.22
CA ALA A 29 1.52 9.34 4.64
C ALA A 29 3.03 9.57 4.41
N ALA A 30 3.86 8.54 4.61
CA ALA A 30 5.30 8.62 4.36
C ALA A 30 5.65 8.64 2.86
N ALA A 31 4.79 8.08 2.01
CA ALA A 31 4.96 8.08 0.55
C ALA A 31 4.43 9.35 -0.11
N ALA A 32 3.50 10.08 0.52
CA ALA A 32 3.02 11.37 0.03
C ALA A 32 4.20 12.36 -0.02
N LYS A 33 4.37 13.05 -1.14
CA LYS A 33 5.27 14.19 -1.21
C LYS A 33 4.62 15.34 -0.42
N ASP A 34 5.47 16.19 0.21
CA ASP A 34 5.08 17.43 0.91
C ASP A 34 4.48 18.46 -0.07
N GLU A 35 3.45 18.11 -0.78
CA GLU A 35 2.59 19.07 -1.43
C GLU A 35 1.38 19.22 -0.50
N ASP A 36 1.38 20.34 0.25
CA ASP A 36 0.22 20.88 0.94
C ASP A 36 -0.94 21.05 -0.06
N GLU A 37 -1.59 19.97 -0.44
CA GLU A 37 -2.94 20.09 -0.97
C GLU A 37 -3.85 20.30 0.23
N PRO A 38 -4.51 21.50 0.30
CA PRO A 38 -5.54 21.72 1.28
C PRO A 38 -6.57 20.59 1.11
N MET A 39 -7.12 20.11 2.24
CA MET A 39 -8.25 19.18 2.28
C MET A 39 -9.35 19.71 1.35
N ASN A 40 -9.25 19.39 0.07
CA ASN A 40 -10.30 19.67 -0.90
C ASN A 40 -11.43 18.69 -0.60
N TYR A 41 -12.62 19.23 -0.42
CA TYR A 41 -13.85 18.45 -0.46
C TYR A 41 -13.82 17.67 -1.79
N LEU A 42 -13.74 16.33 -1.70
CA LEU A 42 -13.78 15.46 -2.86
C LEU A 42 -15.00 15.84 -3.71
N SER A 43 -14.81 15.93 -5.01
CA SER A 43 -15.95 16.05 -5.92
C SER A 43 -16.77 14.76 -5.84
N LEU A 44 -18.06 14.80 -6.19
CA LEU A 44 -18.91 13.59 -6.22
C LEU A 44 -18.30 12.46 -7.06
N ASP A 45 -17.61 12.81 -8.14
CA ASP A 45 -16.94 11.83 -9.00
C ASP A 45 -15.71 11.19 -8.33
N GLU A 46 -14.98 11.96 -7.51
CA GLU A 46 -13.83 11.46 -6.72
C GLU A 46 -14.32 10.58 -5.58
N GLU A 47 -15.42 10.93 -4.92
CA GLU A 47 -16.05 10.13 -3.88
C GLU A 47 -16.52 8.77 -4.41
N ILE A 48 -17.24 8.75 -5.53
CA ILE A 48 -17.68 7.52 -6.22
C ILE A 48 -16.47 6.68 -6.66
N THR A 49 -15.41 7.31 -7.14
CA THR A 49 -14.18 6.61 -7.54
C THR A 49 -13.50 5.97 -6.34
N THR A 50 -13.49 6.65 -5.20
CA THR A 50 -12.94 6.13 -3.94
C THR A 50 -13.76 4.95 -3.42
N GLU A 51 -15.09 5.06 -3.40
CA GLU A 51 -15.99 3.97 -2.98
C GLU A 51 -15.85 2.73 -3.87
N ARG A 52 -15.76 2.90 -5.20
CA ARG A 52 -15.48 1.82 -6.13
C ARG A 52 -14.11 1.19 -5.88
N GLY A 53 -13.11 2.02 -5.58
CA GLY A 53 -11.78 1.54 -5.19
C GLY A 53 -11.84 0.63 -3.97
N ILE A 54 -12.52 1.07 -2.92
CA ILE A 54 -12.73 0.28 -1.69
C ILE A 54 -13.46 -1.04 -2.00
N ALA A 55 -14.53 -1.00 -2.80
CA ALA A 55 -15.27 -2.19 -3.20
C ALA A 55 -14.41 -3.17 -4.01
N MET A 56 -13.57 -2.67 -4.92
CA MET A 56 -12.64 -3.49 -5.69
C MET A 56 -11.56 -4.12 -4.81
N HIS A 57 -10.97 -3.39 -3.86
CA HIS A 57 -10.03 -3.95 -2.89
C HIS A 57 -10.69 -5.05 -2.09
N LYS A 58 -11.94 -4.84 -1.62
CA LYS A 58 -12.69 -5.83 -0.85
C LYS A 58 -12.99 -7.09 -1.67
N PHE A 59 -13.33 -6.94 -2.95
CA PHE A 59 -13.49 -8.06 -3.85
C PHE A 59 -12.17 -8.83 -4.03
N MET A 60 -11.05 -8.13 -4.27
CA MET A 60 -9.73 -8.73 -4.45
C MET A 60 -9.20 -9.43 -3.20
N GLU A 61 -9.48 -8.88 -2.03
CA GLU A 61 -9.15 -9.51 -0.74
C GLU A 61 -9.71 -10.93 -0.63
N ASN A 62 -10.91 -11.14 -1.17
CA ASN A 62 -11.66 -12.39 -1.01
C ASN A 62 -11.74 -13.23 -2.31
N LEU A 63 -11.11 -12.77 -3.39
CA LEU A 63 -11.15 -13.42 -4.69
C LEU A 63 -10.56 -14.83 -4.65
N ASP A 64 -11.31 -15.82 -5.09
CA ASP A 64 -10.75 -17.11 -5.48
C ASP A 64 -10.05 -16.96 -6.85
N PHE A 65 -8.72 -17.02 -6.86
CA PHE A 65 -7.94 -16.87 -8.10
C PHE A 65 -8.11 -18.02 -9.09
N SER A 66 -8.85 -19.07 -8.73
CA SER A 66 -9.29 -20.14 -9.62
C SER A 66 -10.68 -19.90 -10.21
N ALA A 67 -11.37 -18.82 -9.81
CA ALA A 67 -12.69 -18.50 -10.34
C ALA A 67 -12.63 -18.14 -11.83
N GLU A 68 -13.55 -18.69 -12.61
CA GLU A 68 -13.65 -18.44 -14.06
C GLU A 68 -14.85 -17.52 -14.39
N ASP A 69 -15.84 -17.44 -13.50
CA ASP A 69 -17.07 -16.64 -13.67
C ASP A 69 -17.22 -15.59 -12.57
N ALA A 70 -17.16 -14.33 -12.97
CA ALA A 70 -17.24 -13.20 -12.07
C ALA A 70 -18.59 -13.07 -11.35
N ALA A 71 -19.68 -13.45 -11.99
CA ALA A 71 -21.02 -13.38 -11.38
C ALA A 71 -21.17 -14.41 -10.26
N SER A 72 -20.69 -15.62 -10.48
CA SER A 72 -20.68 -16.70 -9.49
C SER A 72 -19.76 -16.34 -8.31
N GLU A 73 -18.57 -15.80 -8.58
CA GLU A 73 -17.62 -15.39 -7.55
C GLU A 73 -18.16 -14.24 -6.69
N LEU A 74 -18.73 -13.21 -7.30
CA LEU A 74 -19.36 -12.11 -6.57
C LEU A 74 -20.57 -12.61 -5.74
N SER A 75 -21.35 -13.54 -6.29
CA SER A 75 -22.48 -14.16 -5.57
C SER A 75 -22.00 -14.98 -4.38
N ARG A 76 -20.90 -15.73 -4.50
CA ARG A 76 -20.26 -16.44 -3.40
C ARG A 76 -19.84 -15.48 -2.28
N GLN A 77 -19.10 -14.41 -2.64
CA GLN A 77 -18.63 -13.44 -1.64
C GLN A 77 -19.78 -12.74 -0.91
N ARG A 78 -20.88 -12.44 -1.63
CA ARG A 78 -22.10 -11.90 -1.00
C ARG A 78 -22.75 -12.90 -0.05
N ALA A 79 -22.93 -14.16 -0.50
CA ALA A 79 -23.55 -15.20 0.31
C ALA A 79 -22.77 -15.53 1.58
N GLU A 80 -21.44 -15.43 1.53
CA GLU A 80 -20.53 -15.61 2.67
C GLU A 80 -20.37 -14.34 3.54
N GLY A 81 -21.01 -13.23 3.16
CA GLY A 81 -20.92 -11.95 3.88
C GLY A 81 -19.54 -11.27 3.81
N LEU A 82 -18.74 -11.64 2.83
CA LEU A 82 -17.37 -11.10 2.62
C LEU A 82 -17.40 -9.71 1.95
N ILE A 83 -18.44 -9.41 1.18
CA ILE A 83 -18.69 -8.12 0.56
C ILE A 83 -20.13 -7.68 0.83
N GLY A 84 -20.33 -6.41 1.18
CA GLY A 84 -21.65 -5.84 1.43
C GLY A 84 -22.44 -5.60 0.13
N GLU A 85 -23.78 -5.55 0.22
CA GLU A 85 -24.66 -5.29 -0.93
C GLU A 85 -24.33 -3.96 -1.61
N ASP A 86 -24.10 -2.90 -0.83
CA ASP A 86 -23.77 -1.57 -1.35
C ASP A 86 -22.43 -1.59 -2.09
N GLN A 87 -21.44 -2.29 -1.57
CA GLN A 87 -20.14 -2.46 -2.21
C GLN A 87 -20.27 -3.30 -3.50
N ALA A 88 -21.01 -4.41 -3.45
CA ALA A 88 -21.22 -5.26 -4.62
C ALA A 88 -21.93 -4.51 -5.76
N ALA A 89 -22.86 -3.60 -5.44
CA ALA A 89 -23.57 -2.77 -6.42
C ALA A 89 -22.66 -1.78 -7.15
N LEU A 90 -21.52 -1.39 -6.57
CA LEU A 90 -20.53 -0.52 -7.20
C LEU A 90 -19.64 -1.24 -8.22
N LEU A 91 -19.61 -2.58 -8.19
CA LEU A 91 -18.73 -3.39 -9.03
C LEU A 91 -19.33 -3.65 -10.40
N SER A 92 -18.50 -3.56 -11.43
CA SER A 92 -18.88 -3.86 -12.81
C SER A 92 -18.56 -5.32 -13.14
N LEU A 93 -19.58 -6.17 -13.28
CA LEU A 93 -19.40 -7.57 -13.68
C LEU A 93 -18.56 -7.73 -14.96
N PRO A 94 -18.75 -6.94 -16.03
CA PRO A 94 -17.88 -7.03 -17.21
C PRO A 94 -16.40 -6.71 -16.89
N ALA A 95 -16.12 -5.77 -15.99
CA ALA A 95 -14.75 -5.47 -15.59
C ALA A 95 -14.14 -6.59 -14.74
N LEU A 96 -14.93 -7.18 -13.82
CA LEU A 96 -14.48 -8.33 -13.03
C LEU A 96 -14.23 -9.55 -13.93
N GLN A 97 -15.10 -9.83 -14.89
CA GLN A 97 -14.93 -10.93 -15.83
C GLN A 97 -13.64 -10.75 -16.66
N LYS A 98 -13.41 -9.54 -17.17
CA LYS A 98 -12.18 -9.21 -17.87
C LYS A 98 -10.93 -9.39 -16.98
N LEU A 99 -11.01 -9.09 -15.68
CA LEU A 99 -9.92 -9.32 -14.74
C LEU A 99 -9.61 -10.82 -14.62
N LEU A 100 -10.62 -11.68 -14.47
CA LEU A 100 -10.44 -13.13 -14.39
C LEU A 100 -9.83 -13.70 -15.68
N GLU A 101 -10.35 -13.28 -16.83
CA GLU A 101 -9.88 -13.72 -18.15
C GLU A 101 -8.47 -13.21 -18.51
N SER A 102 -8.03 -12.12 -17.90
CA SER A 102 -6.75 -11.49 -18.23
C SER A 102 -5.54 -12.37 -17.90
N GLY A 103 -5.68 -13.32 -16.97
CA GLY A 103 -4.58 -14.12 -16.45
C GLY A 103 -3.47 -13.30 -15.77
N VAL A 104 -3.74 -12.01 -15.49
CA VAL A 104 -2.77 -11.03 -14.97
C VAL A 104 -2.11 -11.47 -13.66
N LEU A 105 -2.78 -12.33 -12.89
CA LEU A 105 -2.29 -12.89 -11.63
C LEU A 105 -1.75 -14.33 -11.77
N GLY A 106 -1.69 -14.88 -12.99
CA GLY A 106 -1.24 -16.25 -13.23
C GLY A 106 0.20 -16.54 -12.79
N PHE A 107 1.05 -15.50 -12.69
CA PHE A 107 2.42 -15.63 -12.16
C PHE A 107 2.46 -15.99 -10.67
N LEU A 108 1.36 -15.87 -9.95
CA LEU A 108 1.24 -16.23 -8.52
C LEU A 108 0.97 -17.71 -8.29
N ASN A 109 0.81 -18.51 -9.36
CA ASN A 109 0.58 -19.94 -9.24
C ASN A 109 1.75 -20.62 -8.50
N GLY A 110 1.41 -21.38 -7.47
CA GLY A 110 2.38 -22.07 -6.61
C GLY A 110 2.99 -21.21 -5.50
N TYR A 111 2.49 -19.98 -5.30
CA TYR A 111 2.79 -19.15 -4.12
C TYR A 111 1.74 -19.36 -3.03
N THR A 112 2.17 -19.24 -1.79
CA THR A 112 1.26 -19.04 -0.65
C THR A 112 0.89 -17.56 -0.59
N LEU A 113 -0.40 -17.25 -0.57
CA LEU A 113 -0.92 -15.88 -0.67
C LEU A 113 -1.38 -15.39 0.70
N PHE A 114 -0.87 -14.24 1.11
CA PHE A 114 -1.27 -13.51 2.30
C PHE A 114 -1.90 -12.18 1.84
N ARG A 115 -3.15 -11.94 2.21
CA ARG A 115 -3.93 -10.79 1.78
C ARG A 115 -4.16 -9.85 2.94
N GLU A 116 -4.22 -8.54 2.67
CA GLU A 116 -4.46 -7.49 3.68
C GLU A 116 -3.54 -7.66 4.91
N GLN A 117 -2.23 -7.86 4.65
CA GLN A 117 -1.28 -8.11 5.73
C GLN A 117 -0.89 -6.84 6.45
N TRP A 118 -1.37 -6.70 7.68
CA TRP A 118 -0.96 -5.64 8.58
C TRP A 118 0.48 -5.81 9.02
N PHE A 119 1.20 -4.71 9.07
CA PHE A 119 2.53 -4.68 9.66
C PHE A 119 2.78 -3.41 10.45
N THR A 120 3.72 -3.51 11.38
CA THR A 120 4.32 -2.40 12.12
C THR A 120 5.79 -2.68 12.28
N VAL A 121 6.65 -1.75 11.88
CA VAL A 121 8.10 -1.91 11.92
C VAL A 121 8.78 -0.58 12.23
N ASN A 122 9.85 -0.60 13.04
CA ASN A 122 10.67 0.58 13.23
C ASN A 122 11.60 0.77 12.04
N VAL A 123 11.61 1.96 11.47
CA VAL A 123 12.43 2.33 10.32
C VAL A 123 13.21 3.61 10.60
N PRO A 124 14.37 3.82 9.98
CA PRO A 124 15.02 5.12 10.02
C PRO A 124 14.10 6.23 9.52
N ALA A 125 13.95 7.31 10.27
CA ALA A 125 13.08 8.42 9.92
C ALA A 125 13.34 9.01 8.51
N PRO A 126 14.60 9.08 8.01
CA PRO A 126 14.87 9.53 6.65
C PRO A 126 14.21 8.69 5.55
N LEU A 127 13.96 7.40 5.77
CA LEU A 127 13.21 6.58 4.81
C LEU A 127 11.76 7.08 4.64
N CYS A 128 11.22 7.74 5.65
CA CYS A 128 9.90 8.35 5.62
C CYS A 128 9.92 9.85 5.25
N GLY A 129 11.10 10.38 4.84
CA GLY A 129 11.28 11.81 4.53
C GLY A 129 11.28 12.70 5.77
N LEU A 130 11.56 12.14 6.95
CA LEU A 130 11.60 12.84 8.23
C LEU A 130 13.03 12.91 8.75
N GLU A 131 13.33 13.92 9.57
CA GLU A 131 14.60 14.03 10.28
C GLU A 131 14.53 13.28 11.62
N GLY A 132 15.67 12.80 12.11
CA GLY A 132 15.78 12.17 13.43
C GLY A 132 16.21 10.69 13.37
N GLY A 133 15.94 9.95 14.45
CA GLY A 133 16.37 8.56 14.64
C GLY A 133 15.49 7.54 13.95
N GLU A 134 14.71 6.80 14.71
CA GLU A 134 13.77 5.79 14.21
C GLU A 134 12.31 6.21 14.43
N ILE A 135 11.43 5.78 13.52
CA ILE A 135 10.00 6.00 13.59
C ILE A 135 9.27 4.68 13.36
N MET A 136 8.13 4.50 13.99
CA MET A 136 7.25 3.38 13.77
C MET A 136 6.48 3.58 12.45
N LEU A 137 6.76 2.75 11.45
CA LEU A 137 6.02 2.67 10.20
C LEU A 137 4.97 1.57 10.28
N GLN A 138 3.74 1.88 9.89
CA GLN A 138 2.66 0.91 9.80
C GLN A 138 2.03 0.93 8.42
N GLY A 139 1.45 -0.19 8.01
CA GLY A 139 0.73 -0.30 6.75
C GLY A 139 -0.01 -1.60 6.61
N ILE A 140 -0.69 -1.71 5.48
CA ILE A 140 -1.38 -2.93 5.04
C ILE A 140 -0.83 -3.23 3.66
N ILE A 141 -0.43 -4.47 3.43
CA ILE A 141 0.00 -4.98 2.13
C ILE A 141 -1.19 -5.72 1.53
N ASP A 142 -1.68 -5.26 0.39
CA ASP A 142 -2.86 -5.83 -0.26
C ASP A 142 -2.65 -7.32 -0.57
N LEU A 143 -1.49 -7.67 -1.17
CA LEU A 143 -1.14 -9.05 -1.44
C LEU A 143 0.38 -9.27 -1.30
N LEU A 144 0.74 -10.19 -0.40
CA LEU A 144 2.08 -10.74 -0.24
C LEU A 144 2.04 -12.22 -0.68
N ALA A 145 2.74 -12.55 -1.75
CA ALA A 145 2.87 -13.90 -2.25
C ALA A 145 4.25 -14.46 -1.89
N VAL A 146 4.30 -15.64 -1.27
CA VAL A 146 5.54 -16.24 -0.72
C VAL A 146 5.76 -17.62 -1.29
N LYS A 147 7.00 -17.89 -1.71
CA LYS A 147 7.45 -19.21 -2.16
C LYS A 147 8.88 -19.47 -1.67
N GLY A 148 9.02 -20.35 -0.70
CA GLY A 148 10.30 -20.56 -0.01
C GLY A 148 10.70 -19.30 0.77
N ASP A 149 11.87 -18.75 0.48
CA ASP A 149 12.39 -17.49 1.03
C ASP A 149 12.14 -16.28 0.12
N GLU A 150 11.50 -16.49 -1.03
CA GLU A 150 11.17 -15.44 -1.97
C GLU A 150 9.77 -14.89 -1.76
N ALA A 151 9.62 -13.59 -1.95
CA ALA A 151 8.34 -12.89 -1.88
C ALA A 151 8.10 -12.00 -3.09
N VAL A 152 6.81 -11.83 -3.42
CA VAL A 152 6.31 -10.87 -4.40
C VAL A 152 5.25 -10.02 -3.70
N LEU A 153 5.31 -8.71 -3.89
CA LEU A 153 4.31 -7.77 -3.40
C LEU A 153 3.44 -7.29 -4.57
N VAL A 154 2.14 -7.26 -4.35
CA VAL A 154 1.19 -6.65 -5.29
C VAL A 154 0.35 -5.65 -4.52
N ASP A 155 0.31 -4.43 -5.01
CA ASP A 155 -0.49 -3.33 -4.49
C ASP A 155 -1.60 -3.02 -5.51
N TYR A 156 -2.84 -2.95 -5.04
CA TYR A 156 -4.00 -2.72 -5.89
C TYR A 156 -4.30 -1.23 -5.98
N LYS A 157 -4.54 -0.74 -7.19
CA LYS A 157 -4.93 0.65 -7.39
C LYS A 157 -6.12 0.76 -8.35
N TYR A 158 -7.18 1.40 -7.90
CA TYR A 158 -8.30 1.77 -8.76
C TYR A 158 -8.06 3.18 -9.30
N SER A 159 -7.42 3.27 -10.45
CA SER A 159 -6.98 4.55 -11.03
C SER A 159 -7.00 4.49 -12.55
N GLY A 160 -7.47 5.56 -13.19
CA GLY A 160 -7.40 5.74 -14.64
C GLY A 160 -6.05 6.22 -15.17
N LYS A 161 -5.03 6.34 -14.30
CA LYS A 161 -3.67 6.74 -14.73
C LYS A 161 -3.03 5.64 -15.56
N ASP A 162 -2.20 6.04 -16.53
CA ASP A 162 -1.37 5.10 -17.28
C ASP A 162 -0.27 4.47 -16.42
N ALA A 163 0.30 3.38 -16.90
CA ALA A 163 1.29 2.59 -16.16
C ALA A 163 2.52 3.39 -15.69
N PRO A 164 3.16 4.25 -16.52
CA PRO A 164 4.29 5.07 -16.07
C PRO A 164 3.92 6.04 -14.95
N SER A 165 2.75 6.66 -15.03
CA SER A 165 2.26 7.59 -14.01
C SER A 165 1.94 6.87 -12.69
N LEU A 166 1.37 5.67 -12.75
CA LEU A 166 1.12 4.84 -11.57
C LEU A 166 2.44 4.48 -10.89
N VAL A 167 3.41 3.96 -11.64
CA VAL A 167 4.73 3.59 -11.11
C VAL A 167 5.36 4.79 -10.40
N LYS A 168 5.44 5.94 -11.07
CA LYS A 168 6.02 7.16 -10.50
C LYS A 168 5.33 7.62 -9.21
N THR A 169 3.99 7.46 -9.15
CA THR A 169 3.20 7.89 -7.98
C THR A 169 3.42 6.96 -6.78
N TYR A 170 3.52 5.65 -7.01
CA TYR A 170 3.48 4.65 -5.93
C TYR A 170 4.81 3.91 -5.68
N GLU A 171 5.88 4.21 -6.43
CA GLU A 171 7.20 3.59 -6.26
C GLU A 171 7.72 3.68 -4.82
N ARG A 172 7.55 4.86 -4.17
CA ARG A 172 7.96 5.06 -2.79
C ARG A 172 7.18 4.20 -1.80
N GLN A 173 5.87 4.06 -2.01
CA GLN A 173 5.02 3.18 -1.20
C GLN A 173 5.50 1.73 -1.27
N LEU A 174 5.73 1.22 -2.49
CA LEU A 174 6.22 -0.14 -2.71
C LEU A 174 7.61 -0.37 -2.12
N SER A 175 8.49 0.63 -2.18
CA SER A 175 9.83 0.57 -1.57
C SER A 175 9.74 0.45 -0.04
N LEU A 176 8.82 1.17 0.59
CA LEU A 176 8.57 1.08 2.04
C LEU A 176 7.98 -0.29 2.43
N TYR A 177 7.05 -0.83 1.63
CA TYR A 177 6.51 -2.17 1.84
C TYR A 177 7.61 -3.24 1.73
N LYS A 178 8.42 -3.18 0.67
CA LYS A 178 9.56 -4.08 0.50
C LYS A 178 10.48 -4.03 1.70
N TYR A 179 10.90 -2.82 2.12
CA TYR A 179 11.76 -2.65 3.30
C TYR A 179 11.13 -3.26 4.56
N ALA A 180 9.84 -3.03 4.79
CA ALA A 180 9.13 -3.55 5.94
C ALA A 180 9.11 -5.09 5.96
N VAL A 181 8.83 -5.73 4.84
CA VAL A 181 8.83 -7.20 4.70
C VAL A 181 10.21 -7.76 4.95
N GLU A 182 11.23 -7.26 4.27
CA GLU A 182 12.61 -7.76 4.38
C GLU A 182 13.24 -7.52 5.76
N LYS A 183 12.80 -6.47 6.48
CA LYS A 183 13.23 -6.21 7.86
C LYS A 183 12.52 -7.09 8.89
N SER A 184 11.25 -7.41 8.65
CA SER A 184 10.40 -8.11 9.64
C SER A 184 10.41 -9.63 9.47
N LEU A 185 10.68 -10.13 8.27
CA LEU A 185 10.58 -11.54 7.89
C LEU A 185 11.87 -12.02 7.21
N PRO A 186 12.21 -13.29 7.33
CA PRO A 186 13.36 -13.88 6.62
C PRO A 186 13.01 -14.12 5.13
N LEU A 187 12.47 -13.12 4.47
CA LEU A 187 12.04 -13.17 3.07
C LEU A 187 12.82 -12.17 2.24
N LYS A 188 13.00 -12.48 0.97
CA LYS A 188 13.58 -11.59 -0.03
C LYS A 188 12.52 -11.20 -1.05
N VAL A 189 12.16 -9.93 -1.09
CA VAL A 189 11.19 -9.42 -2.06
C VAL A 189 11.86 -9.30 -3.43
N GLN A 190 11.55 -10.24 -4.31
CA GLN A 190 12.11 -10.32 -5.66
C GLN A 190 11.49 -9.27 -6.58
N LYS A 191 10.17 -9.06 -6.45
CA LYS A 191 9.40 -8.15 -7.30
C LYS A 191 8.30 -7.44 -6.52
N THR A 192 8.00 -6.23 -6.98
CA THR A 192 6.86 -5.46 -6.53
C THR A 192 6.03 -5.07 -7.74
N TYR A 193 4.72 -5.17 -7.63
CA TYR A 193 3.80 -4.86 -8.71
C TYR A 193 2.70 -3.90 -8.28
N ILE A 194 2.25 -3.08 -9.20
CA ILE A 194 1.00 -2.34 -9.10
C ILE A 194 0.01 -2.97 -10.07
N LEU A 195 -1.12 -3.41 -9.55
CA LEU A 195 -2.24 -3.88 -10.35
C LEU A 195 -3.28 -2.76 -10.49
N SER A 196 -3.40 -2.19 -11.68
CA SER A 196 -4.45 -1.24 -11.99
C SER A 196 -5.77 -1.97 -12.20
N LEU A 197 -6.70 -1.84 -11.26
CA LEU A 197 -7.99 -2.51 -11.28
C LEU A 197 -8.99 -1.86 -12.25
N SER A 198 -8.79 -0.59 -12.63
CA SER A 198 -9.64 0.10 -13.62
C SER A 198 -9.23 -0.22 -15.06
N LEU A 199 -7.95 -0.42 -15.32
CA LEU A 199 -7.39 -0.70 -16.65
C LEU A 199 -7.07 -2.19 -16.85
N ILE A 200 -7.09 -2.97 -15.78
CA ILE A 200 -6.69 -4.39 -15.73
C ILE A 200 -5.31 -4.57 -16.34
N HIS A 201 -4.34 -3.92 -15.72
CA HIS A 201 -2.95 -3.90 -16.13
C HIS A 201 -2.03 -4.01 -14.92
N ILE A 202 -0.95 -4.79 -15.05
CA ILE A 202 0.10 -4.91 -14.03
C ILE A 202 1.35 -4.18 -14.47
N SER A 203 1.94 -3.42 -13.56
CA SER A 203 3.19 -2.68 -13.79
C SER A 203 4.22 -3.06 -12.74
N GLU A 204 5.46 -3.30 -13.18
CA GLU A 204 6.62 -3.48 -12.30
C GLU A 204 7.40 -2.16 -12.26
N PRO A 205 7.59 -1.54 -11.08
CA PRO A 205 8.50 -0.40 -10.95
C PRO A 205 9.93 -0.85 -11.32
N THR A 206 10.54 -0.13 -12.25
CA THR A 206 11.93 -0.37 -12.63
C THR A 206 12.83 -0.20 -11.40
N ARG A 207 13.78 -1.15 -11.23
CA ARG A 207 14.78 -1.12 -10.16
C ARG A 207 15.62 0.16 -10.27
N HIS A 208 15.21 1.23 -9.61
CA HIS A 208 16.16 2.25 -9.20
C HIS A 208 16.59 1.95 -7.78
N SER A 209 17.88 1.67 -7.62
CA SER A 209 18.52 1.46 -6.33
C SER A 209 18.40 2.75 -5.51
N LEU A 210 17.41 2.78 -4.65
CA LEU A 210 17.34 3.77 -3.58
C LEU A 210 18.08 3.22 -2.38
N ILE A 211 19.41 3.18 -2.44
CA ILE A 211 20.28 3.23 -1.23
C ILE A 211 21.71 3.40 -1.77
N SER A 212 22.20 4.61 -1.74
CA SER A 212 23.62 4.90 -1.62
C SER A 212 23.81 5.63 -0.31
#